data_30aa2adb2cb2b24ec59b13a9ce4c1791
#
_entry.id   30aa2adb2cb2b24ec59b13a9ce4c1791
#
_cell.length_a   1.000
_cell.length_b   1.000
_cell.length_c   1.000
_cell.angle_alpha   90.00
_cell.angle_beta   90.00
_cell.angle_gamma   90.00
#
_symmetry.space_group_name_H-M   'P 1'
#
loop_
_entity.id
_entity.type
_entity.pdbx_description
1 polymer ?
#
loop_
_entity_poly.entity_id
_entity_poly.type
_entity_poly.pdbx_seq_one_letter_code
_entity_poly.pdbx_strand_id
1 'polypeptide(L)'
;IKYKNLFDLTDKVAIVTGSSRGIGASIAEAFAEFGASVVLSSRTKESVDKIAANIKKNGFEAEAVECHVGEEEQLKNLVETTIKTYGKIDILVNNAGINPVFDRLENADDKLFNKIIDINVKAAFKLSNMVMKYMKENNSGSIINISSVEGHKPDKGLGIYSISKAAISMLTK
;
A
#
# COMPACT_ATOMS: atom_id res chain seq x y z
N ILE A 1 -22.62 5.03 19.71
CA ILE A 1 -23.06 5.61 18.42
C ILE A 1 -23.51 4.45 17.52
N LYS A 2 -24.75 4.49 17.00
CA LYS A 2 -25.43 3.39 16.28
C LYS A 2 -24.62 2.85 15.08
N TYR A 3 -23.78 3.67 14.45
CA TYR A 3 -23.01 3.32 13.23
C TYR A 3 -21.51 3.07 13.49
N LYS A 4 -21.02 3.16 14.73
CA LYS A 4 -19.59 2.95 15.04
C LYS A 4 -19.13 1.54 14.63
N ASN A 5 -19.99 0.55 14.81
CA ASN A 5 -19.68 -0.85 14.50
C ASN A 5 -19.61 -1.17 13.00
N LEU A 6 -20.12 -0.28 12.13
CA LEU A 6 -20.01 -0.45 10.66
C LEU A 6 -18.60 -0.24 10.13
N PHE A 7 -17.79 0.49 10.87
CA PHE A 7 -16.39 0.82 10.51
C PHE A 7 -15.39 0.20 11.50
N ASP A 8 -15.86 -0.70 12.35
CA ASP A 8 -15.02 -1.38 13.35
C ASP A 8 -14.02 -2.32 12.68
N LEU A 9 -12.75 -2.06 12.92
CA LEU A 9 -11.62 -2.87 12.44
C LEU A 9 -10.90 -3.58 13.61
N THR A 10 -11.56 -3.68 14.78
CA THR A 10 -11.00 -4.42 15.93
C THR A 10 -10.58 -5.83 15.49
N ASP A 11 -9.43 -6.28 15.97
CA ASP A 11 -8.81 -7.54 15.61
C ASP A 11 -8.42 -7.69 14.12
N LYS A 12 -8.45 -6.62 13.30
CA LYS A 12 -7.94 -6.66 11.93
C LYS A 12 -6.47 -6.25 11.89
N VAL A 13 -5.73 -6.86 10.97
CA VAL A 13 -4.33 -6.52 10.69
C VAL A 13 -4.24 -5.97 9.27
N ALA A 14 -3.74 -4.75 9.15
CA ALA A 14 -3.65 -4.03 7.87
C ALA A 14 -2.21 -3.71 7.50
N ILE A 15 -1.79 -4.04 6.28
CA ILE A 15 -0.56 -3.55 5.67
C ILE A 15 -0.90 -2.34 4.80
N VAL A 16 -0.17 -1.22 5.00
CA VAL A 16 -0.30 -0.01 4.17
C VAL A 16 1.06 0.34 3.57
N THR A 17 1.20 0.21 2.26
CA THR A 17 2.44 0.56 1.56
C THR A 17 2.53 2.05 1.25
N GLY A 18 3.74 2.63 1.27
CA GLY A 18 3.93 4.06 1.01
C GLY A 18 3.29 4.96 2.07
N SER A 19 3.31 4.53 3.34
CA SER A 19 2.59 5.16 4.45
C SER A 19 3.43 6.14 5.30
N SER A 20 4.53 6.66 4.74
CA SER A 20 5.35 7.67 5.43
C SER A 20 4.76 9.09 5.41
N ARG A 21 3.78 9.36 4.56
CA ARG A 21 3.12 10.67 4.42
C ARG A 21 1.85 10.58 3.56
N GLY A 22 1.08 11.67 3.54
CA GLY A 22 -0.07 11.85 2.64
C GLY A 22 -1.12 10.75 2.79
N ILE A 23 -1.68 10.28 1.67
CA ILE A 23 -2.78 9.31 1.63
C ILE A 23 -2.48 8.05 2.45
N GLY A 24 -1.30 7.45 2.28
CA GLY A 24 -0.94 6.22 2.97
C GLY A 24 -0.83 6.39 4.50
N ALA A 25 -0.27 7.52 4.98
CA ALA A 25 -0.22 7.82 6.40
C ALA A 25 -1.63 8.02 6.97
N SER A 26 -2.47 8.82 6.29
CA SER A 26 -3.86 9.05 6.74
C SER A 26 -4.71 7.78 6.76
N ILE A 27 -4.51 6.86 5.80
CA ILE A 27 -5.18 5.56 5.81
C ILE A 27 -4.73 4.73 7.02
N ALA A 28 -3.42 4.68 7.29
CA ALA A 28 -2.89 3.91 8.42
C ALA A 28 -3.39 4.46 9.77
N GLU A 29 -3.36 5.78 9.94
CA GLU A 29 -3.88 6.45 11.14
C GLU A 29 -5.38 6.16 11.32
N ALA A 30 -6.20 6.33 10.28
CA ALA A 30 -7.62 6.05 10.34
C ALA A 30 -7.91 4.57 10.67
N PHE A 31 -7.20 3.62 10.05
CA PHE A 31 -7.38 2.21 10.34
C PHE A 31 -7.04 1.88 11.80
N ALA A 32 -5.98 2.47 12.35
CA ALA A 32 -5.63 2.33 13.76
C ALA A 32 -6.71 2.92 14.69
N GLU A 33 -7.24 4.11 14.38
CA GLU A 33 -8.34 4.72 15.14
C GLU A 33 -9.62 3.88 15.11
N PHE A 34 -9.87 3.12 14.04
CA PHE A 34 -10.97 2.17 13.95
C PHE A 34 -10.65 0.79 14.54
N GLY A 35 -9.49 0.61 15.18
CA GLY A 35 -9.15 -0.58 15.96
C GLY A 35 -8.25 -1.61 15.27
N ALA A 36 -7.77 -1.35 14.05
CA ALA A 36 -6.85 -2.25 13.39
C ALA A 36 -5.42 -2.14 13.96
N SER A 37 -4.69 -3.26 13.99
CA SER A 37 -3.23 -3.25 14.07
C SER A 37 -2.67 -2.92 12.70
N VAL A 38 -1.84 -1.87 12.57
CA VAL A 38 -1.37 -1.39 11.28
C VAL A 38 0.13 -1.61 11.08
N VAL A 39 0.50 -2.14 9.92
CA VAL A 39 1.89 -2.26 9.48
C VAL A 39 2.14 -1.23 8.39
N LEU A 40 2.97 -0.24 8.73
CA LEU A 40 3.34 0.85 7.85
C LEU A 40 4.63 0.51 7.10
N SER A 41 4.70 0.80 5.81
CA SER A 41 5.95 0.62 5.08
C SER A 41 6.31 1.77 4.16
N SER A 42 7.60 2.05 4.07
CA SER A 42 8.20 2.94 3.09
C SER A 42 9.67 2.59 2.84
N ARG A 43 10.30 3.27 1.87
CA ARG A 43 11.70 3.06 1.49
C ARG A 43 12.71 3.41 2.58
N THR A 44 12.35 4.21 3.54
CA THR A 44 13.20 4.61 4.67
C THR A 44 12.47 4.32 5.98
N LYS A 45 13.12 3.55 6.84
CA LYS A 45 12.55 3.15 8.13
C LYS A 45 12.21 4.36 8.99
N GLU A 46 13.11 5.33 9.10
CA GLU A 46 12.91 6.53 9.91
C GLU A 46 11.59 7.28 9.59
N SER A 47 11.20 7.31 8.32
CA SER A 47 9.99 8.03 7.91
C SER A 47 8.69 7.35 8.37
N VAL A 48 8.65 6.02 8.41
CA VAL A 48 7.50 5.28 8.93
C VAL A 48 7.55 5.10 10.45
N ASP A 49 8.73 5.07 11.05
CA ASP A 49 8.88 5.04 12.52
C ASP A 49 8.20 6.25 13.17
N LYS A 50 8.31 7.44 12.56
CA LYS A 50 7.65 8.65 13.06
C LYS A 50 6.12 8.51 13.08
N ILE A 51 5.53 7.97 12.02
CA ILE A 51 4.08 7.77 11.94
C ILE A 51 3.65 6.66 12.91
N ALA A 52 4.37 5.53 12.94
CA ALA A 52 4.06 4.44 13.87
C ALA A 52 4.17 4.88 15.33
N ALA A 53 5.18 5.70 15.68
CA ALA A 53 5.32 6.25 17.02
C ALA A 53 4.14 7.18 17.40
N ASN A 54 3.64 7.99 16.45
CA ASN A 54 2.47 8.82 16.68
C ASN A 54 1.21 7.99 16.93
N ILE A 55 0.99 6.94 16.14
CA ILE A 55 -0.13 6.00 16.30
C ILE A 55 -0.06 5.32 17.68
N LYS A 56 1.12 4.82 18.06
CA LYS A 56 1.36 4.17 19.39
C LYS A 56 1.15 5.15 20.54
N LYS A 57 1.58 6.41 20.40
CA LYS A 57 1.38 7.46 21.41
C LYS A 57 -0.10 7.74 21.68
N ASN A 58 -0.95 7.55 20.67
CA ASN A 58 -2.40 7.69 20.79
C ASN A 58 -3.10 6.41 21.30
N GLY A 59 -2.34 5.39 21.71
CA GLY A 59 -2.86 4.15 22.30
C GLY A 59 -3.27 3.07 21.30
N PHE A 60 -2.83 3.18 20.05
CA PHE A 60 -3.15 2.22 18.99
C PHE A 60 -1.94 1.35 18.62
N GLU A 61 -2.21 0.22 17.96
CA GLU A 61 -1.18 -0.75 17.54
C GLU A 61 -0.63 -0.41 16.15
N ALA A 62 0.70 -0.29 16.06
CA ALA A 62 1.38 -0.03 14.79
C ALA A 62 2.75 -0.70 14.75
N GLU A 63 3.19 -1.12 13.56
CA GLU A 63 4.55 -1.59 13.30
C GLU A 63 5.12 -0.91 12.06
N ALA A 64 6.39 -0.53 12.10
CA ALA A 64 7.07 0.13 11.00
C ALA A 64 8.07 -0.83 10.34
N VAL A 65 7.92 -1.03 9.03
CA VAL A 65 8.81 -1.90 8.24
C VAL A 65 9.40 -1.13 7.08
N GLU A 66 10.74 -1.14 6.95
CA GLU A 66 11.38 -0.65 5.75
C GLU A 66 11.06 -1.56 4.57
N CYS A 67 10.51 -0.99 3.50
CA CYS A 67 10.19 -1.74 2.29
C CYS A 67 10.21 -0.83 1.07
N HIS A 68 11.18 -1.06 0.17
CA HIS A 68 11.11 -0.58 -1.20
C HIS A 68 10.29 -1.57 -2.02
N VAL A 69 9.07 -1.19 -2.39
CA VAL A 69 8.11 -2.13 -3.02
C VAL A 69 8.58 -2.70 -4.37
N GLY A 70 9.56 -2.12 -5.02
CA GLY A 70 10.22 -2.66 -6.21
C GLY A 70 11.15 -3.84 -5.93
N GLU A 71 11.50 -4.10 -4.68
CA GLU A 71 12.43 -5.15 -4.26
C GLU A 71 11.67 -6.34 -3.67
N GLU A 72 11.71 -7.46 -4.36
CA GLU A 72 10.91 -8.64 -4.00
C GLU A 72 11.24 -9.19 -2.60
N GLU A 73 12.52 -9.21 -2.22
CA GLU A 73 12.94 -9.66 -0.89
C GLU A 73 12.40 -8.75 0.22
N GLN A 74 12.28 -7.45 -0.05
CA GLN A 74 11.70 -6.52 0.92
C GLN A 74 10.17 -6.67 1.03
N LEU A 75 9.48 -7.02 -0.07
CA LEU A 75 8.07 -7.39 -0.02
C LEU A 75 7.85 -8.67 0.81
N LYS A 76 8.69 -9.70 0.63
CA LYS A 76 8.66 -10.92 1.45
C LYS A 76 8.87 -10.61 2.92
N ASN A 77 9.91 -9.82 3.25
CA ASN A 77 10.19 -9.41 4.62
C ASN A 77 9.01 -8.65 5.25
N LEU A 78 8.34 -7.77 4.49
CA LEU A 78 7.15 -7.04 4.97
C LEU A 78 6.03 -8.01 5.37
N VAL A 79 5.74 -8.99 4.53
CA VAL A 79 4.71 -10.00 4.80
C VAL A 79 5.11 -10.89 5.98
N GLU A 80 6.33 -11.42 6.00
CA GLU A 80 6.85 -12.28 7.08
C GLU A 80 6.87 -11.56 8.43
N THR A 81 7.32 -10.30 8.46
CA THR A 81 7.30 -9.48 9.68
C THR A 81 5.87 -9.29 10.17
N THR A 82 4.91 -9.02 9.27
CA THR A 82 3.51 -8.86 9.64
C THR A 82 2.95 -10.16 10.26
N ILE A 83 3.20 -11.30 9.62
CA ILE A 83 2.76 -12.61 10.13
C ILE A 83 3.43 -12.95 11.46
N LYS A 84 4.72 -12.70 11.59
CA LYS A 84 5.45 -12.95 12.84
C LYS A 84 4.92 -12.11 14.00
N THR A 85 4.54 -10.85 13.74
CA THR A 85 4.09 -9.91 14.77
C THR A 85 2.63 -10.12 15.15
N TYR A 86 1.75 -10.33 14.17
CA TYR A 86 0.29 -10.33 14.36
C TYR A 86 -0.41 -11.64 14.00
N GLY A 87 0.30 -12.61 13.43
CA GLY A 87 -0.23 -13.94 13.09
C GLY A 87 -1.12 -14.01 11.85
N LYS A 88 -1.53 -12.86 11.27
CA LYS A 88 -2.46 -12.80 10.13
C LYS A 88 -2.33 -11.51 9.32
N ILE A 89 -2.99 -11.47 8.18
CA ILE A 89 -3.17 -10.28 7.35
C ILE A 89 -4.62 -10.26 6.88
N ASP A 90 -5.39 -9.26 7.30
CA ASP A 90 -6.79 -9.09 6.91
C ASP A 90 -6.95 -8.06 5.78
N ILE A 91 -6.10 -7.02 5.76
CA ILE A 91 -6.22 -5.91 4.82
C ILE A 91 -4.86 -5.61 4.21
N LEU A 92 -4.82 -5.44 2.89
CA LEU A 92 -3.68 -4.89 2.18
C LEU A 92 -4.10 -3.61 1.45
N VAL A 93 -3.34 -2.52 1.68
CA VAL A 93 -3.48 -1.28 0.91
C VAL A 93 -2.23 -1.07 0.06
N ASN A 94 -2.34 -1.33 -1.23
CA ASN A 94 -1.34 -0.99 -2.24
C ASN A 94 -1.44 0.50 -2.57
N ASN A 95 -0.78 1.34 -1.77
CA ASN A 95 -0.77 2.78 -1.93
C ASN A 95 0.56 3.31 -2.49
N ALA A 96 1.67 2.59 -2.29
CA ALA A 96 2.96 3.01 -2.84
C ALA A 96 2.89 3.20 -4.35
N GLY A 97 3.38 4.34 -4.81
CA GLY A 97 3.43 4.66 -6.24
C GLY A 97 4.30 5.89 -6.50
N ILE A 98 4.74 6.01 -7.74
CA ILE A 98 5.59 7.12 -8.21
C ILE A 98 5.05 7.73 -9.49
N ASN A 99 5.31 9.02 -9.65
CA ASN A 99 5.28 9.74 -10.91
C ASN A 99 6.47 10.71 -10.94
N PRO A 100 7.66 10.25 -11.34
CA PRO A 100 8.90 11.04 -11.22
C PRO A 100 9.06 12.12 -12.27
N VAL A 101 8.31 12.03 -13.37
CA VAL A 101 8.45 12.93 -14.54
C VAL A 101 7.08 13.37 -15.03
N PHE A 102 6.96 14.63 -15.36
CA PHE A 102 5.83 15.21 -16.05
C PHE A 102 6.33 15.71 -17.42
N ASP A 103 6.15 14.91 -18.47
CA ASP A 103 6.65 15.19 -19.81
C ASP A 103 5.81 14.46 -20.88
N ARG A 104 6.05 14.79 -22.16
CA ARG A 104 5.40 14.14 -23.29
C ARG A 104 5.82 12.66 -23.37
N LEU A 105 4.88 11.81 -23.77
CA LEU A 105 5.10 10.37 -23.82
C LEU A 105 6.25 9.98 -24.76
N GLU A 106 6.42 10.72 -25.86
CA GLU A 106 7.48 10.49 -26.84
C GLU A 106 8.89 10.73 -26.31
N ASN A 107 9.05 11.43 -25.18
CA ASN A 107 10.33 11.68 -24.51
C ASN A 107 10.68 10.61 -23.46
N ALA A 108 9.78 9.65 -23.24
CA ALA A 108 9.99 8.61 -22.25
C ALA A 108 10.87 7.49 -22.80
N ASP A 109 11.85 7.08 -22.02
CA ASP A 109 12.69 5.91 -22.31
C ASP A 109 12.18 4.65 -21.60
N ASP A 110 12.70 3.49 -22.01
CA ASP A 110 12.37 2.20 -21.41
C ASP A 110 12.70 2.14 -19.92
N LYS A 111 13.73 2.84 -19.48
CA LYS A 111 14.15 2.87 -18.08
C LYS A 111 13.07 3.55 -17.21
N LEU A 112 12.54 4.68 -17.67
CA LEU A 112 11.45 5.38 -16.99
C LEU A 112 10.17 4.55 -17.01
N PHE A 113 9.83 3.96 -18.17
CA PHE A 113 8.68 3.07 -18.32
C PHE A 113 8.74 1.90 -17.33
N ASN A 114 9.84 1.15 -17.36
CA ASN A 114 10.03 -0.02 -16.50
C ASN A 114 9.97 0.37 -15.02
N LYS A 115 10.61 1.47 -14.62
CA LYS A 115 10.59 1.95 -13.24
C LYS A 115 9.18 2.26 -12.74
N ILE A 116 8.35 2.93 -13.55
CA ILE A 116 6.97 3.24 -13.16
C ILE A 116 6.12 1.97 -13.09
N ILE A 117 6.24 1.07 -14.06
CA ILE A 117 5.49 -0.19 -14.08
C ILE A 117 5.92 -1.09 -12.92
N ASP A 118 7.21 -1.23 -12.65
CA ASP A 118 7.71 -2.06 -11.55
C ASP A 118 7.16 -1.59 -10.19
N ILE A 119 7.16 -0.28 -9.94
CA ILE A 119 6.69 0.27 -8.67
C ILE A 119 5.17 0.34 -8.58
N ASN A 120 4.50 0.86 -9.62
CA ASN A 120 3.06 1.15 -9.53
C ASN A 120 2.18 -0.08 -9.80
N VAL A 121 2.66 -1.06 -10.56
CA VAL A 121 1.83 -2.21 -11.00
C VAL A 121 2.37 -3.53 -10.46
N LYS A 122 3.61 -3.86 -10.81
CA LYS A 122 4.20 -5.17 -10.51
C LYS A 122 4.38 -5.40 -9.00
N ALA A 123 4.71 -4.34 -8.26
CA ALA A 123 4.78 -4.41 -6.80
C ALA A 123 3.43 -4.78 -6.17
N ALA A 124 2.35 -4.09 -6.59
CA ALA A 124 1.01 -4.39 -6.10
C ALA A 124 0.56 -5.80 -6.47
N PHE A 125 0.82 -6.26 -7.71
CA PHE A 125 0.56 -7.62 -8.14
C PHE A 125 1.29 -8.65 -7.27
N LYS A 126 2.60 -8.49 -7.07
CA LYS A 126 3.41 -9.41 -6.26
C LYS A 126 2.94 -9.46 -4.81
N LEU A 127 2.78 -8.30 -4.18
CA LEU A 127 2.37 -8.22 -2.78
C LEU A 127 0.97 -8.79 -2.57
N SER A 128 0.04 -8.52 -3.48
CA SER A 128 -1.31 -9.11 -3.45
C SER A 128 -1.25 -10.64 -3.48
N ASN A 129 -0.44 -11.22 -4.36
CA ASN A 129 -0.26 -12.68 -4.42
C ASN A 129 0.35 -13.25 -3.13
N MET A 130 1.31 -12.54 -2.52
CA MET A 130 1.94 -12.97 -1.27
C MET A 130 0.96 -13.00 -0.09
N VAL A 131 0.10 -11.97 0.04
CA VAL A 131 -0.87 -11.92 1.16
C VAL A 131 -2.08 -12.81 0.93
N MET A 132 -2.44 -13.05 -0.32
CA MET A 132 -3.65 -13.79 -0.70
C MET A 132 -3.67 -15.21 -0.15
N LYS A 133 -2.51 -15.88 0.01
CA LYS A 133 -2.43 -17.21 0.62
C LYS A 133 -2.96 -17.20 2.06
N TYR A 134 -2.56 -16.22 2.87
CA TYR A 134 -3.00 -16.08 4.26
C TYR A 134 -4.48 -15.68 4.36
N MET A 135 -4.94 -14.80 3.46
CA MET A 135 -6.35 -14.42 3.38
C MET A 135 -7.25 -15.61 3.01
N LYS A 136 -6.80 -16.48 2.10
CA LYS A 136 -7.52 -17.71 1.74
C LYS A 136 -7.58 -18.70 2.89
N GLU A 137 -6.49 -18.92 3.62
CA GLU A 137 -6.44 -19.78 4.80
C GLU A 137 -7.44 -19.31 5.89
N ASN A 138 -7.59 -17.99 6.03
CA ASN A 138 -8.54 -17.38 7.00
C ASN A 138 -9.95 -17.20 6.43
N ASN A 139 -10.22 -17.59 5.17
CA ASN A 139 -11.49 -17.34 4.46
C ASN A 139 -11.96 -15.86 4.56
N SER A 140 -11.04 -14.92 4.66
CA SER A 140 -11.34 -13.49 4.83
C SER A 140 -10.14 -12.66 4.38
N GLY A 141 -10.41 -11.54 3.73
CA GLY A 141 -9.38 -10.57 3.35
C GLY A 141 -9.93 -9.48 2.43
N SER A 142 -9.25 -8.34 2.43
CA SER A 142 -9.56 -7.22 1.54
C SER A 142 -8.27 -6.64 0.97
N ILE A 143 -8.21 -6.48 -0.36
CA ILE A 143 -7.10 -5.83 -1.05
C ILE A 143 -7.61 -4.54 -1.68
N ILE A 144 -6.99 -3.43 -1.31
CA ILE A 144 -7.34 -2.08 -1.77
C ILE A 144 -6.17 -1.55 -2.60
N ASN A 145 -6.43 -1.22 -3.85
CA ASN A 145 -5.44 -0.63 -4.74
C ASN A 145 -5.73 0.85 -4.95
N ILE A 146 -4.78 1.72 -4.62
CA ILE A 146 -4.92 3.16 -4.83
C ILE A 146 -4.61 3.50 -6.28
N SER A 147 -5.66 3.70 -7.06
CA SER A 147 -5.60 4.11 -8.46
C SER A 147 -5.54 5.66 -8.57
N SER A 148 -5.99 6.20 -9.68
CA SER A 148 -6.05 7.62 -9.96
C SER A 148 -7.13 7.89 -11.00
N VAL A 149 -7.66 9.11 -11.04
CA VAL A 149 -8.46 9.62 -12.17
C VAL A 149 -7.70 9.49 -13.49
N GLU A 150 -6.37 9.63 -13.44
CA GLU A 150 -5.47 9.46 -14.57
C GLU A 150 -5.54 8.08 -15.25
N GLY A 151 -5.94 7.05 -14.52
CA GLY A 151 -6.18 5.73 -15.09
C GLY A 151 -7.44 5.63 -15.96
N HIS A 152 -8.30 6.64 -15.92
CA HIS A 152 -9.56 6.70 -16.68
C HIS A 152 -9.60 7.88 -17.66
N LYS A 153 -9.04 9.02 -17.24
CA LYS A 153 -9.00 10.26 -18.03
C LYS A 153 -7.59 10.86 -17.94
N PRO A 154 -6.70 10.44 -18.84
CA PRO A 154 -5.29 10.87 -18.79
C PRO A 154 -5.12 12.34 -19.18
N ASP A 155 -4.31 13.07 -18.41
CA ASP A 155 -3.85 14.40 -18.74
C ASP A 155 -2.54 14.39 -19.53
N LYS A 156 -2.26 15.50 -20.22
CA LYS A 156 -1.00 15.69 -20.94
C LYS A 156 0.19 15.62 -19.96
N GLY A 157 1.26 14.96 -20.36
CA GLY A 157 2.48 14.83 -19.56
C GLY A 157 2.48 13.72 -18.53
N LEU A 158 1.40 12.93 -18.40
CA LEU A 158 1.25 11.85 -17.42
C LEU A 158 1.16 10.46 -18.07
N GLY A 159 1.57 10.31 -19.32
CA GLY A 159 1.30 9.12 -20.15
C GLY A 159 1.60 7.77 -19.48
N ILE A 160 2.85 7.52 -19.04
CA ILE A 160 3.21 6.23 -18.41
C ILE A 160 2.53 6.08 -17.05
N TYR A 161 2.42 7.15 -16.28
CA TYR A 161 1.70 7.12 -15.00
C TYR A 161 0.23 6.71 -15.22
N SER A 162 -0.44 7.32 -16.18
CA SER A 162 -1.83 7.00 -16.55
C SER A 162 -1.98 5.53 -16.97
N ILE A 163 -1.05 5.02 -17.81
CA ILE A 163 -0.99 3.60 -18.16
C ILE A 163 -0.91 2.73 -16.90
N SER A 164 -0.01 3.08 -15.97
CA SER A 164 0.18 2.32 -14.74
C SER A 164 -1.08 2.32 -13.86
N LYS A 165 -1.81 3.44 -13.79
CA LYS A 165 -3.03 3.57 -12.99
C LYS A 165 -4.24 2.89 -13.63
N ALA A 166 -4.31 2.85 -14.96
CA ALA A 166 -5.27 2.02 -15.68
C ALA A 166 -5.01 0.52 -15.43
N ALA A 167 -3.74 0.10 -15.45
CA ALA A 167 -3.35 -1.28 -15.14
C ALA A 167 -3.72 -1.67 -13.70
N ILE A 168 -3.54 -0.79 -12.71
CA ILE A 168 -3.97 -1.03 -11.32
C ILE A 168 -5.48 -1.16 -11.21
N SER A 169 -6.24 -0.34 -11.92
CA SER A 169 -7.71 -0.46 -11.96
C SER A 169 -8.16 -1.79 -12.57
N MET A 170 -7.43 -2.30 -13.58
CA MET A 170 -7.70 -3.60 -14.18
C MET A 170 -7.25 -4.77 -13.28
N LEU A 171 -6.14 -4.63 -12.56
CA LEU A 171 -5.66 -5.62 -11.58
C LEU A 171 -6.70 -5.87 -10.47
N THR A 172 -7.53 -4.88 -10.16
CA THR A 172 -8.54 -4.95 -9.10
C THR A 172 -9.77 -5.79 -9.51
N LYS A 173 -10.00 -5.99 -10.80
CA LYS A 173 -11.11 -6.79 -11.35
C LYS A 173 -10.77 -8.27 -11.44
#